data_60df629d722c1b1031dcaf1617867c7d
#
_entry.id   60df629d722c1b1031dcaf1617867c7d
#
_cell.length_a   1.000
_cell.length_b   1.000
_cell.length_c   1.000
_cell.angle_alpha   90.00
_cell.angle_beta   90.00
_cell.angle_gamma   90.00
#
_symmetry.space_group_name_H-M   'P 1'
#
loop_
_entity.id
_entity.type
_entity.pdbx_description
1 polymer ?
#
loop_
_entity_poly.entity_id
_entity_poly.type
_entity_poly.pdbx_seq_one_letter_code
_entity_poly.pdbx_strand_id
1 'polypeptide(L)'
;MKSLLKITAMLLLTCFALEPYRAIAEVAESYKCKMNNGVTRAQIVEMGDLYLKVGVAKNYTDFHLSILFPMYSDDMSVGTFYWNGTSPSMATLEEAITIWESEDNSAAQALWVKYVEDCESASLYSSVSVN
;
A
#
# COMPACT_ATOMS: atom_id res chain seq x y z
N MET A 1 -1.27 -12.98 55.83
CA MET A 1 -0.37 -13.30 54.70
C MET A 1 -1.06 -13.83 53.43
N LYS A 2 -2.04 -14.73 53.54
CA LYS A 2 -2.72 -15.28 52.33
C LYS A 2 -3.56 -14.25 51.55
N SER A 3 -4.02 -13.16 52.17
CA SER A 3 -4.82 -12.10 51.53
C SER A 3 -3.96 -11.13 50.72
N LEU A 4 -2.76 -10.80 51.19
CA LEU A 4 -1.83 -9.90 50.47
C LEU A 4 -1.33 -10.54 49.15
N LEU A 5 -1.11 -11.86 49.13
CA LEU A 5 -0.63 -12.58 47.95
C LEU A 5 -1.66 -12.59 46.82
N LYS A 6 -2.96 -12.62 47.17
CA LYS A 6 -4.04 -12.57 46.17
C LYS A 6 -4.21 -11.19 45.51
N ILE A 7 -3.99 -10.11 46.26
CA ILE A 7 -4.08 -8.75 45.75
C ILE A 7 -2.90 -8.45 44.84
N THR A 8 -1.71 -8.92 45.16
CA THR A 8 -0.51 -8.73 44.32
C THR A 8 -0.61 -9.50 43.01
N ALA A 9 -1.18 -10.71 43.02
CA ALA A 9 -1.40 -11.48 41.78
C ALA A 9 -2.46 -10.85 40.87
N MET A 10 -3.50 -10.21 41.47
CA MET A 10 -4.54 -9.55 40.68
C MET A 10 -4.06 -8.23 40.08
N LEU A 11 -3.17 -7.49 40.77
CA LEU A 11 -2.55 -6.27 40.22
C LEU A 11 -1.55 -6.57 39.10
N LEU A 12 -0.84 -7.70 39.15
CA LEU A 12 0.07 -8.13 38.07
C LEU A 12 -0.69 -8.57 36.82
N LEU A 13 -1.87 -9.16 36.97
CA LEU A 13 -2.68 -9.58 35.81
C LEU A 13 -3.28 -8.40 35.03
N THR A 14 -3.56 -7.29 35.73
CA THR A 14 -4.12 -6.08 35.06
C THR A 14 -3.08 -5.25 34.31
N CYS A 15 -1.79 -5.39 34.63
CA CYS A 15 -0.72 -4.70 33.88
C CYS A 15 -0.42 -5.31 32.51
N PHE A 16 -0.79 -6.57 32.27
CA PHE A 16 -0.60 -7.22 30.99
C PHE A 16 -1.71 -6.93 29.95
N ALA A 17 -2.82 -6.33 30.37
CA ALA A 17 -3.96 -6.04 29.52
C ALA A 17 -3.92 -4.64 28.86
N LEU A 18 -2.92 -3.82 29.18
CA LEU A 18 -2.70 -2.52 28.57
C LEU A 18 -1.50 -2.60 27.61
N GLU A 19 -1.59 -3.45 26.62
CA GLU A 19 -0.76 -3.21 25.44
C GLU A 19 -1.19 -1.86 24.87
N PRO A 20 -0.28 -0.86 24.78
CA PRO A 20 -0.64 0.37 24.15
C PRO A 20 -0.95 0.03 22.70
N TYR A 21 -2.18 0.25 22.31
CA TYR A 21 -2.63 0.17 20.92
C TYR A 21 -1.71 1.09 20.12
N ARG A 22 -0.69 0.54 19.50
CA ARG A 22 0.17 1.30 18.61
C ARG A 22 -0.66 1.53 17.36
N ALA A 23 -1.19 2.74 17.22
CA ALA A 23 -1.64 3.20 15.92
C ALA A 23 -0.45 3.08 14.97
N ILE A 24 -0.49 2.10 14.08
CA ILE A 24 0.52 1.96 13.03
C ILE A 24 0.18 3.06 12.04
N ALA A 25 0.98 4.11 12.03
CA ALA A 25 0.91 5.11 10.98
C ALA A 25 1.49 4.46 9.71
N GLU A 26 0.66 4.34 8.69
CA GLU A 26 1.07 3.91 7.38
C GLU A 26 1.31 5.14 6.49
N VAL A 27 2.22 5.00 5.55
CA VAL A 27 2.43 5.99 4.49
C VAL A 27 1.76 5.45 3.23
N ALA A 28 0.97 6.27 2.59
CA ALA A 28 0.30 5.94 1.34
C ALA A 28 0.68 6.97 0.26
N GLU A 29 1.02 6.48 -0.92
CA GLU A 29 1.10 7.30 -2.12
C GLU A 29 -0.06 6.96 -3.05
N SER A 30 -0.54 7.95 -3.78
CA SER A 30 -1.63 7.79 -4.72
C SER A 30 -1.37 8.56 -6.00
N TYR A 31 -1.46 7.87 -7.12
CA TYR A 31 -1.41 8.45 -8.45
C TYR A 31 -2.79 8.30 -9.09
N LYS A 32 -3.34 9.39 -9.60
CA LYS A 32 -4.51 9.35 -10.48
C LYS A 32 -4.00 9.25 -11.91
N CYS A 33 -4.31 8.15 -12.58
CA CYS A 33 -3.80 7.83 -13.90
C CYS A 33 -4.91 7.62 -14.91
N LYS A 34 -4.56 7.76 -16.18
CA LYS A 34 -5.43 7.49 -17.31
C LYS A 34 -4.86 6.37 -18.17
N MET A 35 -5.71 5.41 -18.52
CA MET A 35 -5.36 4.32 -19.43
C MET A 35 -5.33 4.78 -20.88
N ASN A 36 -4.43 4.22 -21.67
CA ASN A 36 -4.45 4.35 -23.11
C ASN A 36 -5.74 3.75 -23.71
N ASN A 37 -6.14 4.25 -24.86
CA ASN A 37 -7.34 3.75 -25.56
C ASN A 37 -7.23 2.24 -25.85
N GLY A 38 -8.30 1.53 -25.52
CA GLY A 38 -8.39 0.07 -25.72
C GLY A 38 -7.73 -0.78 -24.64
N VAL A 39 -7.09 -0.16 -23.63
CA VAL A 39 -6.54 -0.88 -22.46
C VAL A 39 -7.68 -1.26 -21.53
N THR A 40 -7.63 -2.47 -21.02
CA THR A 40 -8.61 -3.02 -20.09
C THR A 40 -8.13 -2.93 -18.65
N ARG A 41 -9.07 -2.95 -17.69
CA ARG A 41 -8.76 -3.03 -16.25
C ARG A 41 -7.90 -4.25 -15.91
N ALA A 42 -8.16 -5.39 -16.55
CA ALA A 42 -7.39 -6.62 -16.34
C ALA A 42 -5.91 -6.46 -16.71
N GLN A 43 -5.61 -5.71 -17.76
CA GLN A 43 -4.23 -5.43 -18.16
C GLN A 43 -3.50 -4.51 -17.16
N ILE A 44 -4.20 -3.55 -16.56
CA ILE A 44 -3.64 -2.72 -15.49
C ILE A 44 -3.35 -3.56 -14.25
N VAL A 45 -4.25 -4.48 -13.87
CA VAL A 45 -4.04 -5.41 -12.76
C VAL A 45 -2.85 -6.33 -13.02
N GLU A 46 -2.74 -6.91 -14.23
CA GLU A 46 -1.61 -7.75 -14.62
C GLU A 46 -0.26 -7.02 -14.47
N MET A 47 -0.21 -5.75 -14.86
CA MET A 47 0.97 -4.91 -14.71
C MET A 47 1.34 -4.74 -13.21
N GLY A 48 0.36 -4.49 -12.35
CA GLY A 48 0.56 -4.41 -10.89
C GLY A 48 1.06 -5.73 -10.30
N ASP A 49 0.51 -6.86 -10.74
CA ASP A 49 0.93 -8.19 -10.30
C ASP A 49 2.40 -8.48 -10.69
N LEU A 50 2.82 -8.06 -11.89
CA LEU A 50 4.22 -8.21 -12.30
C LEU A 50 5.16 -7.41 -11.40
N TYR A 51 4.81 -6.17 -11.06
CA TYR A 51 5.57 -5.35 -10.14
C TYR A 51 5.70 -6.01 -8.75
N LEU A 52 4.59 -6.45 -8.17
CA LEU A 52 4.60 -7.10 -6.86
C LEU A 52 5.41 -8.40 -6.84
N LYS A 53 5.42 -9.18 -7.93
CA LYS A 53 6.23 -10.39 -8.04
C LYS A 53 7.72 -10.11 -7.94
N VAL A 54 8.20 -9.00 -8.49
CA VAL A 54 9.60 -8.58 -8.35
C VAL A 54 9.93 -8.25 -6.89
N GLY A 55 9.04 -7.53 -6.19
CA GLY A 55 9.17 -7.26 -4.77
C GLY A 55 9.27 -8.53 -3.94
N VAL A 56 8.36 -9.48 -4.14
CA VAL A 56 8.38 -10.79 -3.45
C VAL A 56 9.67 -11.55 -3.72
N ALA A 57 10.16 -11.57 -4.96
CA ALA A 57 11.43 -12.21 -5.32
C ALA A 57 12.64 -11.59 -4.62
N LYS A 58 12.54 -10.32 -4.21
CA LYS A 58 13.55 -9.59 -3.43
C LYS A 58 13.31 -9.66 -1.90
N ASN A 59 12.38 -10.50 -1.44
CA ASN A 59 11.92 -10.60 -0.05
C ASN A 59 11.31 -9.30 0.50
N TYR A 60 10.81 -8.44 -0.36
CA TYR A 60 10.13 -7.21 0.00
C TYR A 60 8.60 -7.44 0.00
N THR A 61 8.01 -7.51 1.18
CA THR A 61 6.58 -7.85 1.37
C THR A 61 5.78 -6.80 2.12
N ASP A 62 6.43 -5.70 2.54
CA ASP A 62 5.80 -4.66 3.37
C ASP A 62 5.13 -3.56 2.55
N PHE A 63 5.15 -3.68 1.23
CA PHE A 63 4.46 -2.79 0.33
C PHE A 63 3.16 -3.43 -0.18
N HIS A 64 2.08 -2.69 -0.09
CA HIS A 64 0.78 -3.10 -0.60
C HIS A 64 0.34 -2.19 -1.73
N LEU A 65 -0.01 -2.78 -2.86
CA LEU A 65 -0.55 -2.08 -4.01
C LEU A 65 -2.05 -2.30 -4.11
N SER A 66 -2.79 -1.21 -4.24
CA SER A 66 -4.23 -1.24 -4.53
C SER A 66 -4.48 -0.47 -5.82
N ILE A 67 -5.15 -1.10 -6.78
CA ILE A 67 -5.56 -0.44 -8.02
C ILE A 67 -7.06 -0.21 -7.95
N LEU A 68 -7.47 1.07 -7.91
CA LEU A 68 -8.87 1.45 -7.76
C LEU A 68 -9.40 1.96 -9.10
N PHE A 69 -10.55 1.46 -9.50
CA PHE A 69 -11.27 1.93 -10.69
C PHE A 69 -12.55 2.64 -10.24
N PRO A 70 -12.71 3.94 -10.54
CA PRO A 70 -13.89 4.67 -10.15
C PRO A 70 -15.16 3.99 -10.67
N MET A 71 -16.16 3.82 -9.80
CA MET A 71 -17.50 3.37 -10.18
C MET A 71 -18.49 4.53 -10.18
N TYR A 72 -18.28 5.46 -9.25
CA TYR A 72 -19.07 6.70 -9.10
C TYR A 72 -18.12 7.81 -8.65
N SER A 73 -17.94 8.84 -9.46
CA SER A 73 -17.25 10.07 -9.09
C SER A 73 -17.71 11.18 -10.02
N ASP A 74 -17.56 12.42 -9.59
CA ASP A 74 -17.88 13.61 -10.41
C ASP A 74 -16.96 13.70 -11.65
N ASP A 75 -15.79 13.08 -11.57
CA ASP A 75 -14.81 12.98 -12.67
C ASP A 75 -14.73 11.53 -13.18
N MET A 76 -15.82 11.05 -13.79
CA MET A 76 -15.90 9.75 -14.46
C MET A 76 -15.29 9.82 -15.88
N SER A 77 -14.05 10.29 -16.01
CA SER A 77 -13.37 10.17 -17.28
C SER A 77 -13.13 8.68 -17.58
N VAL A 78 -13.59 8.26 -18.76
CA VAL A 78 -13.41 6.88 -19.22
C VAL A 78 -11.91 6.56 -19.23
N GLY A 79 -11.54 5.49 -18.51
CA GLY A 79 -10.16 5.05 -18.46
C GLY A 79 -9.36 5.56 -17.25
N THR A 80 -9.97 6.26 -16.29
CA THR A 80 -9.28 6.65 -15.05
C THR A 80 -9.11 5.45 -14.10
N PHE A 81 -7.94 5.39 -13.46
CA PHE A 81 -7.67 4.50 -12.34
C PHE A 81 -6.76 5.19 -11.33
N TYR A 82 -6.74 4.67 -10.10
CA TYR A 82 -5.83 5.12 -9.05
C TYR A 82 -4.85 3.99 -8.73
N TRP A 83 -3.57 4.32 -8.77
CA TRP A 83 -2.48 3.45 -8.33
C TRP A 83 -2.08 3.89 -6.93
N ASN A 84 -2.43 3.08 -5.93
CA ASN A 84 -2.18 3.40 -4.53
C ASN A 84 -1.21 2.40 -3.93
N GLY A 85 -0.08 2.92 -3.45
CA GLY A 85 0.91 2.16 -2.68
C GLY A 85 0.80 2.48 -1.20
N THR A 86 0.82 1.47 -0.34
CA THR A 86 0.91 1.66 1.12
C THR A 86 2.09 0.92 1.71
N SER A 87 2.75 1.55 2.67
CA SER A 87 3.94 1.04 3.36
C SER A 87 3.90 1.41 4.83
N PRO A 88 4.51 0.61 5.73
CA PRO A 88 4.56 0.94 7.15
C PRO A 88 5.44 2.16 7.48
N SER A 89 6.28 2.61 6.55
CA SER A 89 7.15 3.78 6.74
C SER A 89 7.58 4.40 5.42
N MET A 90 8.11 5.63 5.48
CA MET A 90 8.74 6.28 4.32
C MET A 90 9.92 5.48 3.77
N ALA A 91 10.75 4.88 4.64
CA ALA A 91 11.91 4.11 4.20
C ALA A 91 11.48 2.87 3.38
N THR A 92 10.41 2.19 3.79
CA THR A 92 9.85 1.07 3.03
C THR A 92 9.18 1.54 1.73
N LEU A 93 8.58 2.72 1.70
CA LEU A 93 8.06 3.29 0.46
C LEU A 93 9.17 3.62 -0.54
N GLU A 94 10.27 4.22 -0.08
CA GLU A 94 11.46 4.49 -0.91
C GLU A 94 12.09 3.21 -1.47
N GLU A 95 12.07 2.12 -0.71
CA GLU A 95 12.51 0.81 -1.19
C GLU A 95 11.59 0.29 -2.31
N ALA A 96 10.27 0.42 -2.17
CA ALA A 96 9.30 0.08 -3.22
C ALA A 96 9.56 0.86 -4.52
N ILE A 97 9.85 2.15 -4.43
CA ILE A 97 10.20 3.00 -5.57
C ILE A 97 11.50 2.49 -6.22
N THR A 98 12.52 2.17 -5.40
CA THR A 98 13.78 1.61 -5.90
C THR A 98 13.58 0.29 -6.65
N ILE A 99 12.70 -0.58 -6.15
CA ILE A 99 12.33 -1.82 -6.84
C ILE A 99 11.60 -1.51 -8.16
N TRP A 100 10.71 -0.54 -8.16
CA TRP A 100 10.03 -0.11 -9.39
C TRP A 100 11.02 0.34 -10.46
N GLU A 101 12.04 1.11 -10.09
CA GLU A 101 13.05 1.65 -10.99
C GLU A 101 14.14 0.64 -11.41
N SER A 102 14.17 -0.54 -10.79
CA SER A 102 15.18 -1.55 -11.07
C SER A 102 15.00 -2.22 -12.44
N GLU A 103 16.10 -2.71 -13.02
CA GLU A 103 16.08 -3.48 -14.28
C GLU A 103 15.24 -4.77 -14.17
N ASP A 104 15.17 -5.38 -12.98
CA ASP A 104 14.38 -6.58 -12.72
C ASP A 104 12.87 -6.32 -12.95
N ASN A 105 12.43 -5.06 -12.86
CA ASN A 105 11.05 -4.64 -13.07
C ASN A 105 10.76 -4.15 -14.52
N SER A 106 11.70 -4.32 -15.44
CA SER A 106 11.59 -3.83 -16.81
C SER A 106 10.33 -4.29 -17.54
N ALA A 107 9.83 -5.48 -17.24
CA ALA A 107 8.59 -6.00 -17.84
C ALA A 107 7.36 -5.17 -17.41
N ALA A 108 7.21 -4.86 -16.12
CA ALA A 108 6.11 -4.02 -15.64
C ALA A 108 6.25 -2.57 -16.14
N GLN A 109 7.48 -2.04 -16.19
CA GLN A 109 7.76 -0.70 -16.74
C GLN A 109 7.38 -0.61 -18.21
N ALA A 110 7.67 -1.63 -19.02
CA ALA A 110 7.28 -1.68 -20.43
C ALA A 110 5.74 -1.70 -20.60
N LEU A 111 5.04 -2.40 -19.74
CA LEU A 111 3.57 -2.38 -19.72
C LEU A 111 3.03 -1.03 -19.25
N TRP A 112 3.67 -0.38 -18.29
CA TRP A 112 3.30 0.98 -17.86
C TRP A 112 3.32 1.95 -19.04
N VAL A 113 4.43 2.01 -19.77
CA VAL A 113 4.56 2.87 -20.96
C VAL A 113 3.51 2.54 -22.01
N LYS A 114 3.12 1.27 -22.14
CA LYS A 114 2.13 0.82 -23.12
C LYS A 114 0.69 1.12 -22.71
N TYR A 115 0.38 0.98 -21.42
CA TYR A 115 -1.00 0.98 -20.93
C TYR A 115 -1.44 2.30 -20.29
N VAL A 116 -0.49 3.11 -19.82
CA VAL A 116 -0.78 4.38 -19.13
C VAL A 116 -0.50 5.55 -20.05
N GLU A 117 -1.50 6.40 -20.25
CA GLU A 117 -1.40 7.62 -21.05
C GLU A 117 -0.72 8.72 -20.27
N ASP A 118 -1.19 8.96 -19.04
CA ASP A 118 -0.74 10.04 -18.18
C ASP A 118 -1.08 9.73 -16.72
N CYS A 119 -0.33 10.32 -15.79
CA CYS A 119 -0.63 10.33 -14.36
C CYS A 119 -0.44 11.71 -13.78
N GLU A 120 -1.39 12.14 -12.96
CA GLU A 120 -1.21 13.32 -12.12
C GLU A 120 -0.08 13.08 -11.10
N SER A 121 0.48 14.16 -10.55
CA SER A 121 1.50 14.07 -9.50
C SER A 121 1.02 13.21 -8.34
N ALA A 122 1.94 12.43 -7.77
CA ALA A 122 1.64 11.64 -6.60
C ALA A 122 1.17 12.52 -5.43
N SER A 123 0.12 12.05 -4.78
CA SER A 123 -0.27 12.58 -3.47
C SER A 123 0.25 11.64 -2.39
N LEU A 124 0.91 12.20 -1.38
CA LEU A 124 1.45 11.45 -0.24
C LEU A 124 0.56 11.68 0.99
N TYR A 125 0.17 10.60 1.64
CA TYR A 125 -0.69 10.61 2.81
C TYR A 125 -0.04 9.87 3.97
N SER A 126 -0.33 10.30 5.20
CA SER A 126 -0.17 9.44 6.38
C SER A 126 -1.56 8.93 6.77
N SER A 127 -1.69 7.64 7.03
CA SER A 127 -2.93 7.05 7.50
C SER A 127 -2.78 6.58 8.95
N VAL A 128 -3.88 6.64 9.69
CA VAL A 128 -3.98 6.12 11.06
C VAL A 128 -5.22 5.23 11.09
N SER A 129 -5.03 3.97 11.45
CA SER A 129 -6.17 3.06 11.65
C SER A 129 -6.98 3.49 12.86
N VAL A 130 -8.28 3.68 12.68
CA VAL A 130 -9.24 3.96 13.76
C VAL A 130 -10.11 2.72 13.90
N ASN A 131 -10.07 2.09 15.09
CA ASN A 131 -10.88 0.91 15.43
C ASN A 131 -12.03 1.28 16.35
#